data_c9b63fefaf21264cded21750f91b0089
#
_entry.id   c9b63fefaf21264cded21750f91b0089
#
_cell.length_a   1.000
_cell.length_b   1.000
_cell.length_c   1.000
_cell.angle_alpha   90.00
_cell.angle_beta   90.00
_cell.angle_gamma   90.00
#
_symmetry.space_group_name_H-M   'P 1'
#
loop_
_entity.id
_entity.type
_entity.pdbx_description
1 polymer ?
#
loop_
_entity_poly.entity_id
_entity_poly.type
_entity_poly.pdbx_seq_one_letter_code
_entity_poly.pdbx_strand_id
1 'polypeptide(L)'
;MNKIYNNLTVENLVKTDWFEQFSYYQREQILKGLEANLDISVYAKTDFTGNQMLSIRLGLIDNLDVSIYAKPEFDPSQMEQIRDGLKENLDVSLYAKTEYNDQQMGEIKRGLREDLDVSIYANQIYDWRQMNEIRTGLKDNITNLKNKLGNNK
;
A
#
# COMPACT_ATOMS: atom_id res chain seq x y z
N MET A 1 -13.35 17.41 5.61
CA MET A 1 -14.76 17.53 5.16
C MET A 1 -14.81 18.47 3.96
N ASN A 2 -15.02 17.93 2.78
CA ASN A 2 -14.95 18.68 1.53
C ASN A 2 -16.20 19.52 1.31
N LYS A 3 -16.14 20.80 1.68
CA LYS A 3 -17.24 21.76 1.47
C LYS A 3 -17.57 22.10 0.01
N ILE A 4 -16.74 21.66 -0.96
CA ILE A 4 -16.89 22.04 -2.37
C ILE A 4 -17.85 21.09 -3.12
N TYR A 5 -18.01 19.85 -2.67
CA TYR A 5 -18.76 18.82 -3.42
C TYR A 5 -20.11 18.43 -2.81
N ASN A 6 -20.44 18.91 -1.60
CA ASN A 6 -21.65 18.51 -0.89
C ASN A 6 -22.97 18.99 -1.53
N ASN A 7 -22.93 19.84 -2.58
CA ASN A 7 -24.11 20.34 -3.29
C ASN A 7 -24.05 20.12 -4.82
N LEU A 8 -22.99 19.48 -5.34
CA LEU A 8 -22.88 19.16 -6.77
C LEU A 8 -23.37 17.73 -6.99
N THR A 9 -24.39 17.57 -7.82
CA THR A 9 -24.68 16.24 -8.37
C THR A 9 -23.51 15.79 -9.23
N VAL A 10 -23.31 14.48 -9.37
CA VAL A 10 -22.29 13.92 -10.28
C VAL A 10 -22.41 14.53 -11.67
N GLU A 11 -23.65 14.77 -12.14
CA GLU A 11 -23.95 15.41 -13.43
C GLU A 11 -23.36 16.82 -13.55
N ASN A 12 -23.40 17.62 -12.48
CA ASN A 12 -22.84 18.97 -12.48
C ASN A 12 -21.31 18.96 -12.30
N LEU A 13 -20.79 18.00 -11.53
CA LEU A 13 -19.35 17.85 -11.31
C LEU A 13 -18.60 17.56 -12.62
N VAL A 14 -19.13 16.66 -13.45
CA VAL A 14 -18.48 16.26 -14.72
C VAL A 14 -18.40 17.39 -15.75
N LYS A 15 -19.13 18.49 -15.55
CA LYS A 15 -19.12 19.68 -16.41
C LYS A 15 -18.20 20.78 -15.92
N THR A 16 -17.43 20.55 -14.86
CA THR A 16 -16.55 21.57 -14.27
C THR A 16 -15.15 21.51 -14.87
N ASP A 17 -14.50 22.67 -15.03
CA ASP A 17 -13.09 22.80 -15.42
C ASP A 17 -12.18 22.00 -14.48
N TRP A 18 -12.56 21.91 -13.20
CA TRP A 18 -11.83 21.09 -12.23
C TRP A 18 -11.82 19.61 -12.63
N PHE A 19 -12.96 19.08 -13.08
CA PHE A 19 -13.02 17.67 -13.48
C PHE A 19 -12.34 17.44 -14.84
N GLU A 20 -12.37 18.43 -15.71
CA GLU A 20 -11.76 18.35 -17.05
C GLU A 20 -10.24 18.23 -17.02
N GLN A 21 -9.58 18.70 -15.95
CA GLN A 21 -8.13 18.58 -15.83
C GLN A 21 -7.64 17.13 -15.65
N PHE A 22 -8.52 16.21 -15.26
CA PHE A 22 -8.17 14.81 -15.02
C PHE A 22 -8.24 13.99 -16.32
N SER A 23 -7.32 13.04 -16.49
CA SER A 23 -7.39 12.05 -17.56
C SER A 23 -8.63 11.16 -17.44
N TYR A 24 -8.98 10.45 -18.51
CA TYR A 24 -10.12 9.54 -18.50
C TYR A 24 -10.10 8.56 -17.32
N TYR A 25 -8.96 7.91 -17.08
CA TYR A 25 -8.82 6.91 -16.02
C TYR A 25 -8.86 7.53 -14.61
N GLN A 26 -8.28 8.72 -14.42
CA GLN A 26 -8.40 9.46 -13.16
C GLN A 26 -9.87 9.84 -12.88
N ARG A 27 -10.61 10.34 -13.90
CA ARG A 27 -12.03 10.66 -13.79
C ARG A 27 -12.86 9.44 -13.38
N GLU A 28 -12.56 8.27 -13.96
CA GLU A 28 -13.22 7.02 -13.60
C GLU A 28 -13.03 6.70 -12.11
N GLN A 29 -11.81 6.86 -11.56
CA GLN A 29 -11.55 6.61 -10.14
C GLN A 29 -12.28 7.62 -9.23
N ILE A 30 -12.35 8.88 -9.64
CA ILE A 30 -13.09 9.92 -8.91
C ILE A 30 -14.59 9.58 -8.87
N LEU A 31 -15.19 9.25 -10.00
CA LEU A 31 -16.62 8.89 -10.08
C LEU A 31 -16.95 7.66 -9.23
N LYS A 32 -16.15 6.59 -9.33
CA LYS A 32 -16.33 5.39 -8.51
C LYS A 32 -16.19 5.67 -7.01
N GLY A 33 -15.35 6.62 -6.63
CA GLY A 33 -15.22 7.04 -5.23
C GLY A 33 -16.46 7.78 -4.74
N LEU A 34 -17.04 8.67 -5.58
CA LEU A 34 -18.27 9.37 -5.25
C LEU A 34 -19.47 8.40 -5.15
N GLU A 35 -19.58 7.45 -6.09
CA GLU A 35 -20.61 6.40 -6.05
C GLU A 35 -20.52 5.55 -4.77
N ALA A 36 -19.31 5.30 -4.31
CA ALA A 36 -19.04 4.57 -3.07
C ALA A 36 -19.09 5.47 -1.80
N ASN A 37 -19.47 6.73 -1.95
CA ASN A 37 -19.53 7.72 -0.87
C ASN A 37 -18.21 7.88 -0.08
N LEU A 38 -17.08 7.80 -0.78
CA LEU A 38 -15.74 7.97 -0.21
C LEU A 38 -15.31 9.44 -0.17
N ASP A 39 -14.39 9.77 0.73
CA ASP A 39 -13.71 11.06 0.70
C ASP A 39 -12.68 11.12 -0.45
N ILE A 40 -13.14 11.58 -1.61
CA ILE A 40 -12.30 11.71 -2.81
C ILE A 40 -11.20 12.76 -2.67
N SER A 41 -11.28 13.69 -1.69
CA SER A 41 -10.27 14.73 -1.51
C SER A 41 -8.88 14.19 -1.20
N VAL A 42 -8.85 12.97 -0.70
CA VAL A 42 -7.59 12.29 -0.39
C VAL A 42 -6.76 12.05 -1.65
N TYR A 43 -7.42 11.70 -2.78
CA TYR A 43 -6.74 11.26 -4.00
C TYR A 43 -7.12 12.01 -5.29
N ALA A 44 -8.20 12.79 -5.30
CA ALA A 44 -8.62 13.55 -6.48
C ALA A 44 -7.71 14.77 -6.73
N LYS A 45 -6.46 14.49 -7.06
CA LYS A 45 -5.37 15.44 -7.30
C LYS A 45 -4.63 15.02 -8.56
N THR A 46 -4.23 15.98 -9.39
CA THR A 46 -3.55 15.72 -10.67
C THR A 46 -2.17 15.06 -10.51
N ASP A 47 -1.57 15.17 -9.32
CA ASP A 47 -0.27 14.56 -9.00
C ASP A 47 -0.32 13.03 -8.92
N PHE A 48 -1.51 12.46 -8.71
CA PHE A 48 -1.70 11.02 -8.71
C PHE A 48 -2.07 10.51 -10.11
N THR A 49 -1.42 9.47 -10.55
CA THR A 49 -1.87 8.70 -11.74
C THR A 49 -3.20 7.99 -11.44
N GLY A 50 -3.93 7.58 -12.47
CA GLY A 50 -5.18 6.81 -12.29
C GLY A 50 -4.97 5.50 -11.51
N ASN A 51 -3.82 4.83 -11.68
CA ASN A 51 -3.49 3.61 -10.93
C ASN A 51 -3.19 3.90 -9.45
N GLN A 52 -2.53 5.01 -9.14
CA GLN A 52 -2.35 5.45 -7.76
C GLN A 52 -3.70 5.79 -7.10
N MET A 53 -4.57 6.52 -7.81
CA MET A 53 -5.93 6.81 -7.35
C MET A 53 -6.73 5.53 -7.10
N LEU A 54 -6.60 4.52 -7.97
CA LEU A 54 -7.21 3.20 -7.76
C LEU A 54 -6.73 2.55 -6.46
N SER A 55 -5.41 2.52 -6.23
CA SER A 55 -4.85 1.92 -5.01
C SER A 55 -5.34 2.62 -3.74
N ILE A 56 -5.40 3.96 -3.75
CA ILE A 56 -5.90 4.75 -2.62
C ILE A 56 -7.40 4.51 -2.42
N ARG A 57 -8.20 4.56 -3.49
CA ARG A 57 -9.65 4.30 -3.43
C ARG A 57 -9.97 2.93 -2.85
N LEU A 58 -9.25 1.88 -3.26
CA LEU A 58 -9.42 0.54 -2.71
C LEU A 58 -9.08 0.48 -1.22
N GLY A 59 -8.05 1.19 -0.77
CA GLY A 59 -7.73 1.29 0.65
C GLY A 59 -8.82 2.00 1.46
N LEU A 60 -9.43 3.06 0.91
CA LEU A 60 -10.57 3.74 1.54
C LEU A 60 -11.80 2.81 1.64
N ILE A 61 -12.07 1.99 0.62
CA ILE A 61 -13.14 0.97 0.67
C ILE A 61 -12.89 -0.03 1.80
N ASP A 62 -11.65 -0.44 1.99
CA ASP A 62 -11.23 -1.38 3.03
C ASP A 62 -11.08 -0.71 4.42
N ASN A 63 -11.42 0.59 4.56
CA ASN A 63 -11.26 1.40 5.78
C ASN A 63 -9.83 1.42 6.33
N LEU A 64 -8.82 1.41 5.46
CA LEU A 64 -7.42 1.45 5.84
C LEU A 64 -6.94 2.90 6.04
N ASP A 65 -5.90 3.08 6.85
CA ASP A 65 -5.19 4.35 6.92
C ASP A 65 -4.36 4.61 5.66
N VAL A 66 -5.00 5.15 4.64
CA VAL A 66 -4.36 5.45 3.36
C VAL A 66 -3.33 6.57 3.45
N SER A 67 -3.32 7.37 4.53
CA SER A 67 -2.36 8.47 4.70
C SER A 67 -0.90 8.00 4.70
N ILE A 68 -0.69 6.73 5.03
CA ILE A 68 0.63 6.11 5.03
C ILE A 68 1.22 6.07 3.61
N TYR A 69 0.40 5.78 2.58
CA TYR A 69 0.87 5.57 1.21
C TYR A 69 0.21 6.47 0.15
N ALA A 70 -0.81 7.26 0.49
CA ALA A 70 -1.42 8.23 -0.43
C ALA A 70 -0.47 9.42 -0.69
N LYS A 71 0.66 9.13 -1.31
CA LYS A 71 1.76 10.05 -1.63
C LYS A 71 2.21 9.78 -3.07
N PRO A 72 2.34 10.81 -3.92
CA PRO A 72 2.73 10.62 -5.33
C PRO A 72 4.08 9.92 -5.54
N GLU A 73 4.95 9.94 -4.52
CA GLU A 73 6.29 9.34 -4.56
C GLU A 73 6.25 7.80 -4.55
N PHE A 74 5.16 7.19 -4.07
CA PHE A 74 4.97 5.75 -4.16
C PHE A 74 4.37 5.39 -5.52
N ASP A 75 4.98 4.46 -6.23
CA ASP A 75 4.35 3.89 -7.41
C ASP A 75 3.16 2.98 -7.06
N PRO A 76 2.29 2.62 -8.02
CA PRO A 76 1.11 1.79 -7.73
C PRO A 76 1.44 0.42 -7.12
N SER A 77 2.56 -0.20 -7.48
CA SER A 77 2.98 -1.50 -6.97
C SER A 77 3.46 -1.40 -5.51
N GLN A 78 4.20 -0.34 -5.18
CA GLN A 78 4.56 -0.04 -3.79
C GLN A 78 3.31 0.23 -2.93
N MET A 79 2.35 1.02 -3.45
CA MET A 79 1.07 1.28 -2.76
C MET A 79 0.30 -0.02 -2.49
N GLU A 80 0.32 -0.97 -3.43
CA GLU A 80 -0.32 -2.28 -3.27
C GLU A 80 0.33 -3.09 -2.15
N GLN A 81 1.68 -3.13 -2.09
CA GLN A 81 2.40 -3.84 -1.03
C GLN A 81 2.07 -3.27 0.36
N ILE A 82 1.97 -1.94 0.47
CA ILE A 82 1.63 -1.29 1.74
C ILE A 82 0.16 -1.56 2.11
N ARG A 83 -0.77 -1.39 1.16
CA ARG A 83 -2.19 -1.67 1.36
C ARG A 83 -2.43 -3.11 1.83
N ASP A 84 -1.79 -4.09 1.20
CA ASP A 84 -1.91 -5.50 1.58
C ASP A 84 -1.42 -5.75 3.01
N GLY A 85 -0.29 -5.15 3.39
CA GLY A 85 0.22 -5.24 4.75
C GLY A 85 -0.73 -4.63 5.79
N LEU A 86 -1.34 -3.47 5.47
CA LEU A 86 -2.36 -2.86 6.33
C LEU A 86 -3.59 -3.75 6.49
N LYS A 87 -4.05 -4.42 5.43
CA LYS A 87 -5.16 -5.40 5.49
C LYS A 87 -4.85 -6.57 6.41
N GLU A 88 -3.59 -6.94 6.51
CA GLU A 88 -3.11 -8.03 7.36
C GLU A 88 -2.70 -7.57 8.76
N ASN A 89 -2.89 -6.29 9.09
CA ASN A 89 -2.46 -5.67 10.36
C ASN A 89 -0.96 -5.82 10.65
N LEU A 90 -0.13 -5.83 9.60
CA LEU A 90 1.32 -5.86 9.73
C LEU A 90 1.87 -4.47 10.04
N ASP A 91 3.03 -4.41 10.70
CA ASP A 91 3.74 -3.13 10.90
C ASP A 91 4.38 -2.66 9.58
N VAL A 92 3.59 -1.97 8.76
CA VAL A 92 4.04 -1.45 7.47
C VAL A 92 5.10 -0.35 7.60
N SER A 93 5.28 0.26 8.78
CA SER A 93 6.27 1.32 8.99
C SER A 93 7.70 0.85 8.70
N LEU A 94 7.93 -0.44 8.79
CA LEU A 94 9.22 -1.07 8.52
C LEU A 94 9.59 -1.07 7.04
N TYR A 95 8.61 -1.00 6.13
CA TYR A 95 8.86 -1.04 4.69
C TYR A 95 8.10 -0.01 3.84
N ALA A 96 7.15 0.74 4.39
CA ALA A 96 6.44 1.81 3.69
C ALA A 96 7.37 3.02 3.46
N LYS A 97 8.40 2.83 2.67
CA LYS A 97 9.45 3.79 2.37
C LYS A 97 9.78 3.75 0.88
N THR A 98 9.92 4.91 0.26
CA THR A 98 10.13 5.03 -1.19
C THR A 98 11.46 4.44 -1.68
N GLU A 99 12.41 4.23 -0.78
CA GLU A 99 13.71 3.60 -1.05
C GLU A 99 13.63 2.10 -1.35
N TYR A 100 12.52 1.44 -0.96
CA TYR A 100 12.29 0.03 -1.30
C TYR A 100 11.41 -0.08 -2.54
N ASN A 101 11.81 -0.89 -3.51
CA ASN A 101 10.90 -1.28 -4.58
C ASN A 101 9.84 -2.27 -4.08
N ASP A 102 8.83 -2.52 -4.89
CA ASP A 102 7.71 -3.42 -4.58
C ASP A 102 8.15 -4.85 -4.21
N GLN A 103 9.21 -5.37 -4.85
CA GLN A 103 9.76 -6.69 -4.58
C GLN A 103 10.46 -6.75 -3.21
N GLN A 104 11.25 -5.73 -2.86
CA GLN A 104 11.87 -5.60 -1.54
C GLN A 104 10.80 -5.46 -0.45
N MET A 105 9.79 -4.61 -0.68
CA MET A 105 8.63 -4.50 0.23
C MET A 105 7.93 -5.85 0.41
N GLY A 106 7.77 -6.61 -0.67
CA GLY A 106 7.19 -7.95 -0.66
C GLY A 106 7.96 -8.93 0.22
N GLU A 107 9.29 -8.93 0.18
CA GLU A 107 10.12 -9.81 1.02
C GLU A 107 10.07 -9.40 2.50
N ILE A 108 10.08 -8.10 2.81
CA ILE A 108 9.93 -7.63 4.19
C ILE A 108 8.54 -8.00 4.72
N LYS A 109 7.47 -7.76 3.93
CA LYS A 109 6.10 -8.15 4.26
C LYS A 109 5.97 -9.65 4.55
N ARG A 110 6.60 -10.52 3.75
CA ARG A 110 6.63 -11.97 3.99
C ARG A 110 7.30 -12.33 5.31
N GLY A 111 8.42 -11.68 5.63
CA GLY A 111 9.08 -11.89 6.91
C GLY A 111 8.21 -11.52 8.10
N LEU A 112 7.49 -10.40 8.01
CA LEU A 112 6.52 -10.00 9.04
C LEU A 112 5.39 -11.01 9.22
N ARG A 113 4.85 -11.58 8.12
CA ARG A 113 3.85 -12.68 8.18
C ARG A 113 4.39 -13.93 8.87
N GLU A 114 5.69 -14.17 8.75
CA GLU A 114 6.38 -15.33 9.31
C GLU A 114 6.92 -15.05 10.72
N ASP A 115 6.58 -13.89 11.29
CA ASP A 115 7.02 -13.44 12.64
C ASP A 115 8.54 -13.44 12.78
N LEU A 116 9.25 -13.05 11.72
CA LEU A 116 10.71 -12.93 11.70
C LEU A 116 11.15 -11.51 12.05
N ASP A 117 12.34 -11.40 12.64
CA ASP A 117 13.01 -10.10 12.82
C ASP A 117 13.51 -9.57 11.47
N VAL A 118 12.64 -8.81 10.79
CA VAL A 118 12.96 -8.24 9.48
C VAL A 118 14.04 -7.16 9.54
N SER A 119 14.35 -6.60 10.70
CA SER A 119 15.40 -5.58 10.85
C SER A 119 16.78 -6.09 10.40
N ILE A 120 16.97 -7.40 10.39
CA ILE A 120 18.20 -8.05 9.95
C ILE A 120 18.47 -7.82 8.47
N TYR A 121 17.43 -7.72 7.64
CA TYR A 121 17.56 -7.61 6.17
C TYR A 121 16.74 -6.49 5.53
N ALA A 122 15.89 -5.79 6.26
CA ALA A 122 15.15 -4.63 5.77
C ALA A 122 16.11 -3.44 5.56
N ASN A 123 16.93 -3.53 4.52
CA ASN A 123 17.91 -2.54 4.14
C ASN A 123 17.98 -2.47 2.60
N GLN A 124 17.87 -1.25 2.04
CA GLN A 124 17.88 -1.01 0.59
C GLN A 124 19.14 -1.51 -0.14
N ILE A 125 20.24 -1.79 0.59
CA ILE A 125 21.47 -2.35 0.00
C ILE A 125 21.28 -3.79 -0.50
N TYR A 126 20.31 -4.51 0.05
CA TYR A 126 19.98 -5.86 -0.39
C TYR A 126 18.92 -5.81 -1.49
N ASP A 127 19.17 -6.50 -2.59
CA ASP A 127 18.11 -6.76 -3.56
C ASP A 127 17.09 -7.77 -2.99
N TRP A 128 15.95 -7.90 -3.65
CA TRP A 128 14.88 -8.78 -3.16
C TRP A 128 15.30 -10.27 -3.09
N ARG A 129 16.26 -10.71 -3.93
CA ARG A 129 16.78 -12.10 -3.88
C ARG A 129 17.63 -12.32 -2.64
N GLN A 130 18.52 -11.38 -2.33
CA GLN A 130 19.31 -11.38 -1.11
C GLN A 130 18.42 -11.34 0.13
N MET A 131 17.38 -10.48 0.13
CA MET A 131 16.38 -10.45 1.21
C MET A 131 15.67 -11.80 1.37
N ASN A 132 15.29 -12.44 0.26
CA ASN A 132 14.65 -13.76 0.26
C ASN A 132 15.57 -14.83 0.86
N GLU A 133 16.86 -14.85 0.47
CA GLU A 133 17.85 -15.80 1.01
C GLU A 133 18.01 -15.63 2.52
N ILE A 134 18.15 -14.40 3.00
CA ILE A 134 18.29 -14.10 4.43
C ILE A 134 17.00 -14.52 5.17
N ARG A 135 15.83 -14.15 4.67
CA ARG A 135 14.54 -14.53 5.27
C ARG A 135 14.38 -16.04 5.39
N THR A 136 14.69 -16.77 4.32
CA THR A 136 14.61 -18.24 4.29
C THR A 136 15.56 -18.86 5.30
N GLY A 137 16.79 -18.39 5.37
CA GLY A 137 17.78 -18.85 6.34
C GLY A 137 17.34 -18.60 7.79
N LEU A 138 16.74 -17.46 8.10
CA LEU A 138 16.20 -17.15 9.43
C LEU A 138 15.06 -18.12 9.80
N LYS A 139 14.15 -18.40 8.86
CA LYS A 139 13.03 -19.32 9.06
C LYS A 139 13.52 -20.74 9.35
N ASP A 140 14.48 -21.23 8.58
CA ASP A 140 15.06 -22.56 8.74
C ASP A 140 15.77 -22.71 10.09
N ASN A 141 16.51 -21.70 10.51
CA ASN A 141 17.18 -21.70 11.82
C ASN A 141 16.18 -21.78 12.97
N ILE A 142 15.09 -21.00 12.93
CA ILE A 142 14.03 -21.05 13.95
C ILE A 142 13.36 -22.43 13.97
N THR A 143 13.07 -23.01 12.82
CA THR A 143 12.48 -24.35 12.70
C THR A 143 13.39 -25.41 13.30
N ASN A 144 14.67 -25.36 12.99
CA ASN A 144 15.68 -26.31 13.53
C ASN A 144 15.82 -26.19 15.04
N LEU A 145 15.78 -24.96 15.60
CA LEU A 145 15.82 -24.76 17.05
C LEU A 145 14.58 -25.32 17.74
N LYS A 146 13.38 -25.08 17.19
CA LYS A 146 12.12 -25.62 17.72
C LYS A 146 12.13 -27.16 17.73
N ASN A 147 12.62 -27.79 16.67
CA ASN A 147 12.73 -29.25 16.58
C ASN A 147 13.69 -29.83 17.63
N LYS A 148 14.84 -29.17 17.85
CA LYS A 148 15.80 -29.58 18.90
C LYS A 148 15.22 -29.48 20.31
N LEU A 149 14.45 -28.43 20.58
CA LEU A 149 13.81 -28.21 21.89
C LEU A 149 12.62 -29.15 22.10
N GLY A 150 11.89 -29.50 21.03
CA GLY A 150 10.74 -30.42 21.08
C GLY A 150 11.13 -31.88 21.29
N ASN A 151 12.31 -32.29 20.83
CA ASN A 151 12.82 -33.68 20.96
C ASN A 151 13.50 -33.97 22.30
N ASN A 152 13.63 -32.99 23.17
CA ASN A 152 14.22 -33.13 24.52
C ASN A 152 13.16 -33.27 25.62
N LYS A 153 11.94 -33.69 25.27
CA LYS A 153 10.88 -33.99 26.24
C LYS A 153 10.61 -35.50 26.29
#